data_cacfa10759089aaaa9d9b7e1fb904c88
#
_entry.id   cacfa10759089aaaa9d9b7e1fb904c88
#
_cell.length_a   1.000
_cell.length_b   1.000
_cell.length_c   1.000
_cell.angle_alpha   90.00
_cell.angle_beta   90.00
_cell.angle_gamma   90.00
#
_symmetry.space_group_name_H-M   'P 1'
#
loop_
_entity.id
_entity.type
_entity.pdbx_description
1 polymer ?
#
loop_
_entity_poly.entity_id
_entity_poly.type
_entity_poly.pdbx_seq_one_letter_code
_entity_poly.pdbx_strand_id
1 'polypeptide(L)'
;MSKNILFVSNNPENFDLSKDTTFQLLQSSNKKGYSNYYLQEGSISLHKDKIFGIVSKMNILENDDEWFELENTSLQDLNFFDCVMIRKDPPFDLNYYYLTLILDKLSTRVINSGNILRNFNEKISIFNFKEYITDTIVTSDPDAIINFVRKHKRCVLKKFLQRSHKDFF
;
A
#
# COMPACT_ATOMS: atom_id res chain seq x y z
N MET A 1 -9.07 -22.81 12.55
CA MET A 1 -9.96 -22.27 11.50
C MET A 1 -9.12 -21.51 10.52
N SER A 2 -9.39 -21.64 9.22
CA SER A 2 -8.75 -20.82 8.19
C SER A 2 -9.15 -19.36 8.39
N LYS A 3 -8.22 -18.42 8.14
CA LYS A 3 -8.46 -16.98 8.19
C LYS A 3 -8.71 -16.44 6.80
N ASN A 4 -9.64 -15.51 6.68
CA ASN A 4 -9.93 -14.79 5.45
C ASN A 4 -9.18 -13.45 5.45
N ILE A 5 -8.22 -13.28 4.55
CA ILE A 5 -7.39 -12.08 4.46
C ILE A 5 -7.71 -11.33 3.17
N LEU A 6 -8.14 -10.09 3.29
CA LEU A 6 -8.36 -9.22 2.14
C LEU A 6 -7.11 -8.37 1.86
N PHE A 7 -6.61 -8.43 0.64
CA PHE A 7 -5.54 -7.58 0.15
C PHE A 7 -6.12 -6.42 -0.66
N VAL A 8 -5.78 -5.22 -0.25
CA VAL A 8 -6.07 -3.97 -0.93
C VAL A 8 -4.75 -3.48 -1.54
N SER A 9 -4.50 -3.86 -2.78
CA SER A 9 -3.24 -3.62 -3.49
C SER A 9 -3.49 -3.06 -4.89
N ASN A 10 -2.43 -2.79 -5.62
CA ASN A 10 -2.48 -2.60 -7.05
C ASN A 10 -2.86 -3.90 -7.76
N ASN A 11 -3.14 -3.84 -9.08
CA ASN A 11 -3.47 -5.04 -9.84
C ASN A 11 -2.34 -6.09 -9.72
N PRO A 12 -2.65 -7.31 -9.26
CA PRO A 12 -1.66 -8.38 -9.09
C PRO A 12 -0.87 -8.75 -10.35
N GLU A 13 -1.44 -8.55 -11.54
CA GLU A 13 -0.75 -8.76 -12.83
C GLU A 13 0.52 -7.89 -12.97
N ASN A 14 0.58 -6.76 -12.26
CA ASN A 14 1.70 -5.83 -12.32
C ASN A 14 2.76 -6.06 -11.24
N PHE A 15 2.67 -7.14 -10.47
CA PHE A 15 3.64 -7.40 -9.40
C PHE A 15 4.98 -7.87 -9.98
N ASP A 16 6.08 -7.30 -9.46
CA ASP A 16 7.42 -7.82 -9.69
C ASP A 16 7.71 -8.93 -8.68
N LEU A 17 7.53 -10.18 -9.08
CA LEU A 17 7.64 -11.35 -8.19
C LEU A 17 9.00 -11.47 -7.50
N SER A 18 10.06 -10.89 -8.08
CA SER A 18 11.42 -10.95 -7.53
C SER A 18 11.63 -10.06 -6.30
N LYS A 19 10.80 -9.02 -6.12
CA LYS A 19 10.99 -8.02 -5.06
C LYS A 19 9.71 -7.49 -4.40
N ASP A 20 8.52 -7.85 -4.92
CA ASP A 20 7.27 -7.39 -4.33
C ASP A 20 6.98 -8.11 -3.00
N THR A 21 6.98 -7.35 -1.92
CA THR A 21 6.69 -7.88 -0.59
C THR A 21 5.24 -8.29 -0.41
N THR A 22 4.31 -7.77 -1.21
CA THR A 22 2.90 -8.18 -1.19
C THR A 22 2.75 -9.60 -1.71
N PHE A 23 3.48 -9.94 -2.79
CA PHE A 23 3.56 -11.32 -3.28
C PHE A 23 4.07 -12.29 -2.19
N GLN A 24 5.16 -11.93 -1.50
CA GLN A 24 5.70 -12.76 -0.42
C GLN A 24 4.72 -12.94 0.75
N LEU A 25 3.93 -11.90 1.07
CA LEU A 25 2.87 -12.00 2.08
C LEU A 25 1.74 -12.92 1.64
N LEU A 26 1.32 -12.86 0.37
CA LEU A 26 0.33 -13.75 -0.22
C LEU A 26 0.78 -15.21 -0.17
N GLN A 27 2.01 -15.50 -0.58
CA GLN A 27 2.59 -16.84 -0.49
C GLN A 27 2.63 -17.35 0.96
N SER A 28 3.07 -16.48 1.89
CA SER A 28 3.17 -16.84 3.32
C SER A 28 1.79 -17.11 3.94
N SER A 29 0.79 -16.31 3.55
CA SER A 29 -0.60 -16.49 3.93
C SER A 29 -1.15 -17.84 3.43
N ASN A 30 -0.92 -18.14 2.14
CA ASN A 30 -1.33 -19.39 1.50
C ASN A 30 -0.68 -20.62 2.19
N LYS A 31 0.63 -20.57 2.46
CA LYS A 31 1.36 -21.63 3.20
C LYS A 31 0.80 -21.90 4.60
N LYS A 32 0.18 -20.88 5.23
CA LYS A 32 -0.51 -21.01 6.54
C LYS A 32 -1.93 -21.55 6.42
N GLY A 33 -2.41 -21.84 5.22
CA GLY A 33 -3.77 -22.31 4.95
C GLY A 33 -4.83 -21.22 5.12
N TYR A 34 -4.46 -19.94 4.97
CA TYR A 34 -5.42 -18.84 4.96
C TYR A 34 -5.99 -18.64 3.56
N SER A 35 -7.23 -18.17 3.50
CA SER A 35 -7.88 -17.79 2.24
C SER A 35 -7.55 -16.34 1.91
N ASN A 36 -6.93 -16.10 0.77
CA ASN A 36 -6.58 -14.78 0.29
C ASN A 36 -7.68 -14.24 -0.63
N TYR A 37 -7.95 -12.94 -0.50
CA TYR A 37 -8.91 -12.23 -1.34
C TYR A 37 -8.29 -10.92 -1.84
N TYR A 38 -8.68 -10.52 -3.03
CA TYR A 38 -8.29 -9.27 -3.67
C TYR A 38 -9.49 -8.34 -3.79
N LEU A 39 -9.33 -7.07 -3.38
CA LEU A 39 -10.32 -6.02 -3.59
C LEU A 39 -10.12 -5.40 -4.97
N GLN A 40 -11.12 -5.46 -5.83
CA GLN A 40 -11.08 -4.78 -7.12
C GLN A 40 -10.95 -3.27 -6.93
N GLU A 41 -9.99 -2.66 -7.64
CA GLU A 41 -9.71 -1.23 -7.53
C GLU A 41 -10.94 -0.39 -7.89
N GLY A 42 -11.20 0.64 -7.08
CA GLY A 42 -12.33 1.55 -7.27
C GLY A 42 -13.71 0.98 -6.91
N SER A 43 -13.80 -0.26 -6.43
CA SER A 43 -15.09 -0.92 -6.15
C SER A 43 -15.64 -0.68 -4.75
N ILE A 44 -14.88 -0.02 -3.87
CA ILE A 44 -15.28 0.18 -2.47
C ILE A 44 -16.42 1.18 -2.35
N SER A 45 -17.38 0.88 -1.52
CA SER A 45 -18.50 1.75 -1.21
C SER A 45 -18.83 1.75 0.28
N LEU A 46 -19.18 2.93 0.80
CA LEU A 46 -19.66 3.12 2.17
C LEU A 46 -21.14 3.51 2.09
N HIS A 47 -22.01 2.71 2.70
CA HIS A 47 -23.44 3.00 2.81
C HIS A 47 -23.87 2.85 4.26
N LYS A 48 -24.22 3.97 4.90
CA LYS A 48 -24.49 4.06 6.34
C LYS A 48 -23.26 3.59 7.14
N ASP A 49 -23.38 2.47 7.84
CA ASP A 49 -22.35 1.84 8.68
C ASP A 49 -21.69 0.61 8.03
N LYS A 50 -22.06 0.29 6.79
CA LYS A 50 -21.56 -0.89 6.07
C LYS A 50 -20.62 -0.49 4.94
N ILE A 51 -19.56 -1.27 4.80
CA ILE A 51 -18.53 -1.09 3.77
C ILE A 51 -18.53 -2.32 2.88
N PHE A 52 -18.80 -2.11 1.61
CA PHE A 52 -18.83 -3.14 0.59
C PHE A 52 -17.72 -2.92 -0.44
N GLY A 53 -17.28 -4.00 -1.04
CA GLY A 53 -16.37 -3.98 -2.19
C GLY A 53 -16.58 -5.20 -3.06
N ILE A 54 -16.22 -5.09 -4.32
CA ILE A 54 -16.17 -6.23 -5.24
C ILE A 54 -14.86 -6.95 -4.96
N VAL A 55 -14.95 -8.20 -4.57
CA VAL A 55 -13.80 -9.02 -4.19
C VAL A 55 -13.77 -10.31 -4.98
N SER A 56 -12.57 -10.81 -5.21
CA SER A 56 -12.32 -12.15 -5.76
C SER A 56 -11.47 -12.94 -4.79
N LYS A 57 -11.76 -14.19 -4.59
CA LYS A 57 -10.83 -15.09 -3.90
C LYS A 57 -9.63 -15.31 -4.82
N MET A 58 -8.44 -15.26 -4.25
CA MET A 58 -7.18 -15.38 -4.95
C MET A 58 -6.49 -16.69 -4.57
N ASN A 59 -6.37 -17.58 -5.52
CA ASN A 59 -5.61 -18.82 -5.39
C ASN A 59 -4.17 -18.56 -5.84
N ILE A 60 -3.19 -18.92 -5.01
CA ILE A 60 -1.77 -18.77 -5.33
C ILE A 60 -1.29 -20.07 -5.95
N LEU A 61 -0.76 -19.99 -7.15
CA LEU A 61 -0.27 -21.12 -7.94
C LEU A 61 1.27 -21.27 -7.75
N GLU A 62 1.77 -22.46 -7.98
CA GLU A 62 3.21 -22.79 -7.93
C GLU A 62 3.90 -22.60 -9.32
N ASN A 63 3.42 -21.65 -10.11
CA ASN A 63 3.92 -21.36 -11.44
C ASN A 63 4.23 -19.87 -11.54
N ASP A 64 5.46 -19.51 -11.91
CA ASP A 64 5.89 -18.11 -11.95
C ASP A 64 5.24 -17.32 -13.10
N ASP A 65 4.87 -17.97 -14.21
CA ASP A 65 4.20 -17.31 -15.34
C ASP A 65 2.71 -17.05 -15.06
N GLU A 66 2.07 -17.96 -14.31
CA GLU A 66 0.67 -17.87 -13.87
C GLU A 66 0.62 -18.09 -12.36
N TRP A 67 1.10 -17.11 -11.57
CA TRP A 67 1.29 -17.27 -10.15
C TRP A 67 0.01 -17.14 -9.32
N PHE A 68 -1.08 -16.68 -9.91
CA PHE A 68 -2.38 -16.57 -9.24
C PHE A 68 -3.55 -16.80 -10.20
N GLU A 69 -4.68 -17.15 -9.62
CA GLU A 69 -5.98 -17.23 -10.27
C GLU A 69 -7.01 -16.49 -9.40
N LEU A 70 -7.87 -15.69 -10.04
CA LEU A 70 -9.00 -15.06 -9.37
C LEU A 70 -10.28 -15.83 -9.66
N GLU A 71 -10.95 -16.26 -8.59
CA GLU A 71 -12.31 -16.80 -8.69
C GLU A 71 -13.31 -15.69 -9.06
N ASN A 72 -14.57 -16.07 -9.33
CA ASN A 72 -15.63 -15.13 -9.66
C ASN A 72 -15.75 -14.00 -8.65
N THR A 73 -15.91 -12.79 -9.14
CA THR A 73 -16.10 -11.59 -8.34
C THR A 73 -17.45 -11.60 -7.63
N SER A 74 -17.49 -11.11 -6.41
CA SER A 74 -18.72 -10.92 -5.64
C SER A 74 -18.71 -9.62 -4.86
N LEU A 75 -19.89 -9.03 -4.64
CA LEU A 75 -20.05 -7.91 -3.71
C LEU A 75 -20.06 -8.46 -2.29
N GLN A 76 -19.12 -8.01 -1.46
CA GLN A 76 -18.92 -8.52 -0.11
C GLN A 76 -18.90 -7.38 0.92
N ASP A 77 -19.51 -7.58 2.08
CA ASP A 77 -19.28 -6.74 3.27
C ASP A 77 -17.84 -6.98 3.76
N LEU A 78 -17.04 -5.90 3.81
CA LEU A 78 -15.63 -6.04 4.14
C LEU A 78 -15.35 -6.37 5.61
N ASN A 79 -16.33 -6.27 6.50
CA ASN A 79 -16.25 -6.80 7.87
C ASN A 79 -16.30 -8.34 7.95
N PHE A 80 -16.58 -9.01 6.84
CA PHE A 80 -16.47 -10.48 6.73
C PHE A 80 -15.03 -10.98 6.93
N PHE A 81 -14.04 -10.18 6.57
CA PHE A 81 -12.64 -10.58 6.62
C PHE A 81 -12.07 -10.52 8.03
N ASP A 82 -11.20 -11.48 8.39
CA ASP A 82 -10.47 -11.47 9.65
C ASP A 82 -9.39 -10.38 9.71
N CYS A 83 -8.89 -9.98 8.53
CA CYS A 83 -7.90 -8.93 8.38
C CYS A 83 -7.98 -8.30 6.99
N VAL A 84 -7.84 -6.99 6.93
CA VAL A 84 -7.66 -6.23 5.69
C VAL A 84 -6.24 -5.69 5.66
N MET A 85 -5.47 -6.03 4.63
CA MET A 85 -4.09 -5.59 4.44
C MET A 85 -4.00 -4.53 3.35
N ILE A 86 -3.69 -3.29 3.72
CA ILE A 86 -3.49 -2.20 2.74
C ILE A 86 -2.05 -2.30 2.23
N ARG A 87 -1.91 -2.69 0.98
CA ARG A 87 -0.65 -2.90 0.26
C ARG A 87 -0.61 -2.16 -1.08
N LYS A 88 -1.34 -1.06 -1.17
CA LYS A 88 -1.36 -0.21 -2.36
C LYS A 88 -0.07 0.61 -2.44
N ASP A 89 0.56 0.60 -3.62
CA ASP A 89 1.75 1.39 -3.89
C ASP A 89 1.45 2.88 -4.10
N PRO A 90 2.43 3.75 -3.94
CA PRO A 90 2.32 5.16 -4.34
C PRO A 90 1.91 5.33 -5.82
N PRO A 91 1.29 6.45 -6.19
CA PRO A 91 1.21 7.69 -5.42
C PRO A 91 0.10 7.66 -4.36
N PHE A 92 0.37 8.30 -3.21
CA PHE A 92 -0.64 8.56 -2.19
C PHE A 92 -1.48 9.77 -2.62
N ASP A 93 -2.37 9.54 -3.58
CA ASP A 93 -3.29 10.54 -4.15
C ASP A 93 -4.60 10.66 -3.36
N LEU A 94 -5.52 11.49 -3.84
CA LEU A 94 -6.81 11.68 -3.19
C LEU A 94 -7.66 10.39 -3.16
N ASN A 95 -7.59 9.56 -4.19
CA ASN A 95 -8.31 8.29 -4.21
C ASN A 95 -7.78 7.34 -3.12
N TYR A 96 -6.46 7.25 -2.99
CA TYR A 96 -5.84 6.47 -1.91
C TYR A 96 -6.18 7.06 -0.54
N TYR A 97 -6.14 8.40 -0.40
CA TYR A 97 -6.53 9.08 0.84
C TYR A 97 -7.97 8.73 1.26
N TYR A 98 -8.96 8.86 0.36
CA TYR A 98 -10.35 8.51 0.66
C TYR A 98 -10.54 7.01 0.93
N LEU A 99 -9.84 6.15 0.20
CA LEU A 99 -9.82 4.72 0.47
C LEU A 99 -9.41 4.44 1.92
N THR A 100 -8.35 5.07 2.42
CA THR A 100 -7.91 4.89 3.80
C THR A 100 -8.93 5.39 4.83
N LEU A 101 -9.67 6.48 4.54
CA LEU A 101 -10.74 6.98 5.42
C LEU A 101 -11.92 6.00 5.51
N ILE A 102 -12.26 5.35 4.40
CA ILE A 102 -13.33 4.34 4.36
C ILE A 102 -12.88 3.10 5.13
N LEU A 103 -11.67 2.60 4.88
CA LEU A 103 -11.14 1.39 5.51
C LEU A 103 -10.95 1.55 7.03
N ASP A 104 -10.66 2.76 7.53
CA ASP A 104 -10.59 3.03 8.97
C ASP A 104 -11.96 2.89 9.70
N LYS A 105 -13.05 2.79 8.96
CA LYS A 105 -14.38 2.56 9.54
C LYS A 105 -14.73 1.08 9.71
N LEU A 106 -13.88 0.19 9.21
CA LEU A 106 -14.05 -1.24 9.43
C LEU A 106 -13.90 -1.59 10.90
N SER A 107 -14.71 -2.51 11.39
CA SER A 107 -14.58 -3.08 12.73
C SER A 107 -13.54 -4.20 12.78
N THR A 108 -13.15 -4.74 11.65
CA THR A 108 -12.10 -5.75 11.52
C THR A 108 -10.70 -5.12 11.58
N ARG A 109 -9.69 -5.97 11.77
CA ARG A 109 -8.29 -5.54 11.82
C ARG A 109 -7.79 -5.04 10.46
N VAL A 110 -7.31 -3.78 10.42
CA VAL A 110 -6.70 -3.20 9.22
C VAL A 110 -5.19 -3.03 9.42
N ILE A 111 -4.37 -3.53 8.48
CA ILE A 111 -2.91 -3.44 8.41
C ILE A 111 -2.55 -2.97 7.00
N ASN A 112 -1.79 -1.97 6.82
CA ASN A 112 -1.43 -0.84 7.63
C ASN A 112 -2.65 0.05 7.88
N SER A 113 -2.82 0.59 9.10
CA SER A 113 -3.99 1.42 9.37
C SER A 113 -3.98 2.69 8.51
N GLY A 114 -5.15 3.10 8.04
CA GLY A 114 -5.29 4.30 7.21
C GLY A 114 -4.78 5.56 7.92
N ASN A 115 -5.00 5.66 9.23
CA ASN A 115 -4.48 6.76 10.04
C ASN A 115 -2.95 6.85 9.98
N ILE A 116 -2.24 5.72 10.09
CA ILE A 116 -0.77 5.70 9.97
C ILE A 116 -0.35 6.07 8.55
N LEU A 117 -0.99 5.52 7.52
CA LEU A 117 -0.66 5.83 6.13
C LEU A 117 -0.82 7.32 5.79
N ARG A 118 -1.82 8.00 6.39
CA ARG A 118 -2.02 9.45 6.20
C ARG A 118 -1.05 10.31 6.97
N ASN A 119 -0.66 9.91 8.18
CA ASN A 119 0.08 10.78 9.11
C ASN A 119 1.59 10.49 9.16
N PHE A 120 2.03 9.30 8.71
CA PHE A 120 3.44 8.91 8.71
C PHE A 120 3.98 8.84 7.28
N ASN A 121 4.33 9.99 6.73
CA ASN A 121 5.07 10.05 5.47
C ASN A 121 6.54 9.66 5.72
N GLU A 122 7.07 8.71 4.95
CA GLU A 122 8.42 8.15 5.13
C GLU A 122 9.55 9.20 4.98
N LYS A 123 9.28 10.33 4.31
CA LYS A 123 10.27 11.41 4.13
C LYS A 123 10.25 12.44 5.26
N ILE A 124 9.11 12.59 5.94
CA ILE A 124 8.97 13.54 7.05
C ILE A 124 9.12 12.86 8.40
N SER A 125 8.61 11.65 8.57
CA SER A 125 8.67 10.96 9.87
C SER A 125 10.08 10.65 10.34
N ILE A 126 11.09 10.66 9.45
CA ILE A 126 12.51 10.55 9.83
C ILE A 126 12.94 11.66 10.79
N PHE A 127 12.33 12.85 10.73
CA PHE A 127 12.63 13.97 11.64
C PHE A 127 12.22 13.73 13.09
N ASN A 128 11.44 12.68 13.37
CA ASN A 128 11.18 12.21 14.73
C ASN A 128 12.40 11.47 15.35
N PHE A 129 13.41 11.14 14.52
CA PHE A 129 14.61 10.38 14.89
C PHE A 129 15.88 11.14 14.53
N LYS A 130 15.96 12.40 14.96
CA LYS A 130 17.00 13.36 14.55
C LYS A 130 18.43 12.87 14.78
N GLU A 131 18.64 12.09 15.84
CA GLU A 131 19.94 11.52 16.23
C GLU A 131 20.44 10.42 15.28
N TYR A 132 19.54 9.86 14.43
CA TYR A 132 19.87 8.76 13.52
C TYR A 132 19.90 9.19 12.05
N ILE A 133 19.60 10.43 11.74
CA ILE A 133 19.60 10.93 10.36
C ILE A 133 20.80 11.83 10.10
N THR A 134 21.30 11.81 8.86
CA THR A 134 22.28 12.80 8.38
C THR A 134 21.63 14.17 8.26
N ASP A 135 22.46 15.22 8.06
CA ASP A 135 21.92 16.57 7.78
C ASP A 135 20.97 16.51 6.57
N THR A 136 19.73 16.90 6.79
CA THR A 136 18.63 16.73 5.85
C THR A 136 17.77 17.98 5.84
N ILE A 137 17.38 18.43 4.63
CA ILE A 137 16.45 19.53 4.42
C ILE A 137 15.24 19.07 3.63
N VAL A 138 14.07 19.55 3.98
CA VAL A 138 12.83 19.40 3.19
C VAL A 138 12.36 20.81 2.84
N THR A 139 12.35 21.14 1.58
CA THR A 139 12.01 22.49 1.10
C THR A 139 11.47 22.45 -0.33
N SER A 140 10.68 23.43 -0.70
CA SER A 140 10.29 23.74 -2.07
C SER A 140 11.05 24.94 -2.65
N ASP A 141 11.92 25.56 -1.84
CA ASP A 141 12.72 26.72 -2.24
C ASP A 141 14.00 26.26 -2.97
N PRO A 142 14.17 26.62 -4.28
CA PRO A 142 15.35 26.27 -5.05
C PRO A 142 16.66 26.82 -4.48
N ASP A 143 16.65 28.02 -3.92
CA ASP A 143 17.85 28.63 -3.36
C ASP A 143 18.31 27.90 -2.09
N ALA A 144 17.38 27.47 -1.26
CA ALA A 144 17.69 26.65 -0.10
C ALA A 144 18.32 25.30 -0.53
N ILE A 145 17.81 24.67 -1.60
CA ILE A 145 18.40 23.44 -2.17
C ILE A 145 19.83 23.70 -2.63
N ILE A 146 20.05 24.74 -3.42
CA ILE A 146 21.39 25.09 -3.97
C ILE A 146 22.38 25.33 -2.82
N ASN A 147 21.98 26.10 -1.82
CA ASN A 147 22.83 26.40 -0.67
C ASN A 147 23.16 25.14 0.14
N PHE A 148 22.21 24.24 0.33
CA PHE A 148 22.44 22.98 1.00
C PHE A 148 23.44 22.09 0.22
N VAL A 149 23.28 21.96 -1.10
CA VAL A 149 24.21 21.19 -1.95
C VAL A 149 25.60 21.78 -1.92
N ARG A 150 25.76 23.15 -1.99
CA ARG A 150 27.04 23.79 -1.89
C ARG A 150 27.76 23.54 -0.57
N LYS A 151 27.00 23.50 0.55
CA LYS A 151 27.54 23.22 1.87
C LYS A 151 28.04 21.78 1.99
N HIS A 152 27.30 20.79 1.45
CA HIS A 152 27.54 19.37 1.69
C HIS A 152 28.30 18.65 0.56
N LYS A 153 28.53 19.30 -0.59
CA LYS A 153 29.25 18.77 -1.77
C LYS A 153 28.66 17.52 -2.42
N ARG A 154 28.14 16.57 -1.63
CA ARG A 154 27.47 15.33 -2.10
C ARG A 154 26.14 15.20 -1.40
N CYS A 155 25.03 15.21 -2.15
CA CYS A 155 23.68 15.15 -1.64
C CYS A 155 22.84 14.16 -2.46
N VAL A 156 21.82 13.61 -1.83
CA VAL A 156 20.76 12.83 -2.49
C VAL A 156 19.52 13.70 -2.54
N LEU A 157 19.05 14.02 -3.75
CA LEU A 157 17.81 14.75 -3.97
C LEU A 157 16.68 13.74 -4.23
N LYS A 158 15.59 13.82 -3.46
CA LYS A 158 14.40 12.99 -3.64
C LYS A 158 13.18 13.87 -3.83
N LYS A 159 12.38 13.63 -4.86
CA LYS A 159 11.09 14.29 -5.02
C LYS A 159 10.16 13.92 -3.85
N PHE A 160 9.38 14.88 -3.36
CA PHE A 160 8.43 14.63 -2.28
C PHE A 160 7.25 13.75 -2.74
N LEU A 161 6.73 14.05 -3.91
CA LEU A 161 5.74 13.24 -4.60
C LEU A 161 6.47 12.40 -5.66
N GLN A 162 6.61 11.11 -5.41
CA GLN A 162 7.13 10.19 -6.40
C GLN A 162 5.96 9.78 -7.30
N ARG A 163 5.96 10.28 -8.54
CA ARG A 163 5.18 9.67 -9.62
C ARG A 163 5.84 8.32 -9.93
N SER A 164 5.02 7.31 -10.27
CA SER A 164 5.46 5.96 -10.59
C SER A 164 6.73 5.93 -11.46
N HIS A 165 7.52 4.86 -11.36
CA HIS A 165 8.86 4.64 -11.97
C HIS A 165 9.04 4.92 -13.48
N LYS A 166 8.10 5.57 -14.17
CA LYS A 166 8.16 5.80 -15.62
C LYS A 166 8.71 7.18 -16.05
N ASP A 167 9.14 8.03 -15.10
CA ASP A 167 9.67 9.36 -15.40
C ASP A 167 11.16 9.47 -15.01
N PHE A 168 12.02 8.61 -15.58
CA PHE A 168 13.45 8.90 -15.67
C PHE A 168 13.79 9.39 -17.08
N PHE A 169 14.04 10.69 -17.19
CA PHE A 169 14.86 11.26 -18.24
C PHE A 169 16.28 11.45 -17.71
#